data_34f4a0dd60c70250ceb68ec06c697615
#
_entry.id   34f4a0dd60c70250ceb68ec06c697615
#
_cell.length_a   1.000
_cell.length_b   1.000
_cell.length_c   1.000
_cell.angle_alpha   90.00
_cell.angle_beta   90.00
_cell.angle_gamma   90.00
#
_symmetry.space_group_name_H-M   'P 1'
#
loop_
_entity.id
_entity.type
_entity.pdbx_description
1 polymer ?
#
loop_
_entity_poly.entity_id
_entity_poly.type
_entity_poly.pdbx_seq_one_letter_code
_entity_poly.pdbx_strand_id
1 'polypeptide(L)'
;MRKEKNNNFYIILIKPQLEENVGAVARAMLNFEFQNLRIVKNKWKPNRKSLSMSAGADIIIRNAQIYKSLEEATKDLHYLYA
;
A
#
# COMPACT_ATOMS: atom_id res chain seq x y z
N MET A 1 6.54 -25.63 -0.92
CA MET A 1 5.92 -24.45 -0.52
C MET A 1 6.81 -23.27 -0.60
N ARG A 2 6.26 -22.21 -1.04
CA ARG A 2 7.03 -21.02 -1.20
C ARG A 2 7.34 -20.41 0.11
N LYS A 3 8.55 -20.01 0.24
CA LYS A 3 8.97 -19.34 1.42
C LYS A 3 9.18 -17.88 1.18
N GLU A 4 9.34 -17.52 -0.05
CA GLU A 4 9.64 -16.15 -0.35
C GLU A 4 8.48 -15.28 -0.14
N LYS A 5 8.71 -14.14 0.42
CA LYS A 5 7.70 -13.13 0.51
C LYS A 5 7.71 -12.31 -0.74
N ASN A 6 6.61 -11.71 -1.04
CA ASN A 6 6.48 -10.92 -2.26
C ASN A 6 7.03 -9.52 -2.04
N ASN A 7 8.30 -9.43 -1.67
CA ASN A 7 8.93 -8.17 -1.34
C ASN A 7 9.30 -7.34 -2.54
N ASN A 8 9.32 -7.94 -3.71
CA ASN A 8 9.66 -7.20 -4.92
C ASN A 8 8.46 -6.52 -5.55
N PHE A 9 7.30 -6.78 -5.01
CA PHE A 9 6.08 -6.21 -5.56
C PHE A 9 5.63 -5.04 -4.72
N TYR A 10 5.20 -3.99 -5.38
CA TYR A 10 4.71 -2.81 -4.72
C TYR A 10 3.29 -2.56 -5.17
N ILE A 11 2.42 -2.29 -4.22
CA ILE A 11 1.06 -1.89 -4.53
C ILE A 11 1.01 -0.39 -4.36
N ILE A 12 0.55 0.31 -5.38
CA ILE A 12 0.52 1.76 -5.35
C ILE A 12 -0.91 2.22 -5.48
N LEU A 13 -1.40 2.92 -4.48
CA LEU A 13 -2.73 3.50 -4.50
C LEU A 13 -2.60 4.97 -4.85
N ILE A 14 -3.31 5.41 -5.87
CA ILE A 14 -3.22 6.76 -6.33
C ILE A 14 -4.46 7.53 -5.92
N LYS A 15 -4.28 8.52 -5.07
CA LYS A 15 -5.33 9.42 -4.61
C LYS A 15 -6.59 8.67 -4.16
N PRO A 16 -6.42 7.74 -3.20
CA PRO A 16 -7.59 6.99 -2.75
C PRO A 16 -8.65 7.94 -2.20
N GLN A 17 -9.88 7.73 -2.63
CA GLN A 17 -10.96 8.61 -2.25
C GLN A 17 -11.60 8.21 -0.94
N LEU A 18 -11.66 6.92 -0.67
CA LEU A 18 -12.27 6.44 0.55
C LEU A 18 -11.24 5.76 1.41
N GLU A 19 -11.24 6.11 2.68
CA GLU A 19 -10.28 5.52 3.60
C GLU A 19 -10.52 4.03 3.78
N GLU A 20 -11.76 3.61 3.66
CA GLU A 20 -12.07 2.19 3.77
C GLU A 20 -11.38 1.38 2.68
N ASN A 21 -11.16 1.99 1.52
CA ASN A 21 -10.50 1.28 0.44
C ASN A 21 -9.04 1.01 0.74
N VAL A 22 -8.40 1.93 1.46
CA VAL A 22 -7.02 1.71 1.86
C VAL A 22 -6.95 0.51 2.79
N GLY A 23 -7.89 0.43 3.74
CA GLY A 23 -7.93 -0.70 4.65
C GLY A 23 -8.18 -2.01 3.93
N ALA A 24 -9.12 -2.00 2.98
CA ALA A 24 -9.45 -3.21 2.24
C ALA A 24 -8.26 -3.69 1.40
N VAL A 25 -7.51 -2.77 0.82
CA VAL A 25 -6.33 -3.13 0.04
C VAL A 25 -5.27 -3.73 0.96
N ALA A 26 -5.05 -3.13 2.13
CA ALA A 26 -4.06 -3.66 3.05
C ALA A 26 -4.42 -5.08 3.49
N ARG A 27 -5.71 -5.31 3.72
CA ARG A 27 -6.16 -6.64 4.11
C ARG A 27 -5.89 -7.65 2.99
N ALA A 28 -6.18 -7.29 1.76
CA ALA A 28 -5.91 -8.16 0.63
C ALA A 28 -4.41 -8.41 0.49
N MET A 29 -3.60 -7.37 0.69
CA MET A 29 -2.16 -7.52 0.60
C MET A 29 -1.64 -8.51 1.63
N LEU A 30 -2.18 -8.46 2.83
CA LEU A 30 -1.76 -9.39 3.86
C LEU A 30 -2.05 -10.82 3.45
N ASN A 31 -3.20 -11.05 2.85
CA ASN A 31 -3.58 -12.39 2.42
C ASN A 31 -2.69 -12.93 1.33
N PHE A 32 -2.12 -12.05 0.50
CA PHE A 32 -1.23 -12.46 -0.56
C PHE A 32 0.23 -12.25 -0.20
N GLU A 33 0.49 -11.89 1.05
CA GLU A 33 1.86 -11.70 1.55
C GLU A 33 2.60 -10.58 0.85
N PHE A 34 1.90 -9.61 0.31
CA PHE A 34 2.52 -8.40 -0.19
C PHE A 34 2.73 -7.47 0.99
N GLN A 35 3.85 -6.79 1.03
CA GLN A 35 4.18 -5.95 2.17
C GLN A 35 4.40 -4.49 1.83
N ASN A 36 4.62 -4.18 0.58
CA ASN A 36 5.04 -2.83 0.21
C ASN A 36 3.88 -2.04 -0.35
N LEU A 37 3.33 -1.17 0.46
CA LEU A 37 2.25 -0.30 0.04
C LEU A 37 2.76 1.12 -0.09
N ARG A 38 2.46 1.76 -1.21
CA ARG A 38 2.77 3.15 -1.43
C ARG A 38 1.49 3.88 -1.76
N ILE A 39 1.33 5.05 -1.19
CA ILE A 39 0.12 5.83 -1.37
C ILE A 39 0.51 7.19 -1.94
N VAL A 40 -0.05 7.52 -3.09
CA VAL A 40 0.17 8.80 -3.73
C VAL A 40 -0.98 9.71 -3.36
N LYS A 41 -0.81 10.44 -2.28
CA LYS A 41 -1.81 11.40 -1.84
C LYS A 41 -1.15 12.32 -0.82
N ASN A 42 -1.12 13.59 -1.15
CA ASN A 42 -0.40 14.55 -0.33
C ASN A 42 -0.90 14.52 1.11
N LYS A 43 0.03 14.39 2.04
CA LYS A 43 -0.26 14.45 3.47
C LYS A 43 -1.21 13.38 3.98
N TRP A 44 -1.25 12.23 3.30
CA TRP A 44 -2.10 11.16 3.79
C TRP A 44 -1.50 10.54 5.05
N LYS A 45 -2.36 10.15 5.98
CA LYS A 45 -1.96 9.46 7.19
C LYS A 45 -2.95 8.37 7.49
N PRO A 46 -2.53 7.31 8.18
CA PRO A 46 -3.48 6.30 8.63
C PRO A 46 -4.53 6.94 9.54
N ASN A 47 -5.75 6.48 9.43
CA ASN A 47 -6.79 6.99 10.30
C ASN A 47 -7.67 5.83 10.73
N ARG A 48 -8.65 6.16 11.57
CA ARG A 48 -9.48 5.12 12.14
C ARG A 48 -10.18 4.27 11.08
N LYS A 49 -10.68 4.91 10.04
CA LYS A 49 -11.41 4.16 9.03
C LYS A 49 -10.52 3.22 8.25
N SER A 50 -9.33 3.66 7.88
CA SER A 50 -8.43 2.79 7.14
C SER A 50 -7.98 1.64 8.01
N LEU A 51 -7.70 1.91 9.29
CA LEU A 51 -7.21 0.87 10.17
C LEU A 51 -8.29 -0.14 10.53
N SER A 52 -9.51 0.32 10.74
CA SER A 52 -10.57 -0.59 11.13
C SER A 52 -10.93 -1.54 10.00
N MET A 53 -10.82 -1.10 8.76
CA MET A 53 -11.14 -1.96 7.63
C MET A 53 -10.01 -2.90 7.26
N SER A 54 -8.85 -2.72 7.85
CA SER A 54 -7.71 -3.54 7.49
C SER A 54 -7.75 -4.94 8.11
N ALA A 55 -8.57 -5.13 9.15
CA ALA A 55 -8.79 -6.45 9.77
C ALA A 55 -7.47 -7.16 10.09
N GLY A 56 -6.61 -6.47 10.79
CA GLY A 56 -5.34 -7.05 11.22
C GLY A 56 -4.18 -6.72 10.33
N ALA A 57 -4.41 -6.04 9.22
CA ALA A 57 -3.33 -5.65 8.32
C ALA A 57 -2.88 -4.21 8.57
N ASP A 58 -3.11 -3.69 9.76
CA ASP A 58 -2.74 -2.31 10.06
C ASP A 58 -1.24 -2.10 10.01
N ILE A 59 -0.43 -3.15 10.17
CA ILE A 59 1.01 -2.99 10.03
C ILE A 59 1.37 -2.54 8.61
N ILE A 60 0.64 -3.02 7.61
CA ILE A 60 0.89 -2.62 6.24
C ILE A 60 0.57 -1.15 6.05
N ILE A 61 -0.54 -0.70 6.64
CA ILE A 61 -0.92 0.69 6.54
C ILE A 61 0.05 1.60 7.27
N ARG A 62 0.49 1.19 8.45
CA ARG A 62 1.39 2.00 9.23
C ARG A 62 2.77 2.11 8.61
N ASN A 63 3.15 1.12 7.82
CA ASN A 63 4.44 1.14 7.13
C ASN A 63 4.34 1.66 5.71
N ALA A 64 3.17 2.07 5.27
CA ALA A 64 3.00 2.57 3.92
C ALA A 64 3.84 3.82 3.69
N GLN A 65 4.39 3.93 2.50
CA GLN A 65 5.17 5.08 2.12
C GLN A 65 4.27 6.06 1.39
N ILE A 66 4.38 7.33 1.73
CA ILE A 66 3.49 8.34 1.20
C ILE A 66 4.26 9.23 0.24
N TYR A 67 3.69 9.45 -0.93
CA TYR A 67 4.33 10.25 -1.97
C TYR A 67 3.36 11.28 -2.49
N LYS A 68 3.91 12.37 -3.03
CA LYS A 68 3.08 13.41 -3.59
C LYS A 68 2.66 13.12 -5.02
N SER A 69 3.45 12.35 -5.73
CA SER A 69 3.15 12.09 -7.13
C SER A 69 3.50 10.66 -7.49
N LEU A 70 2.91 10.17 -8.56
CA LEU A 70 3.22 8.84 -9.04
C LEU A 70 4.67 8.75 -9.47
N GLU A 71 5.20 9.82 -10.03
CA GLU A 71 6.58 9.84 -10.46
C GLU A 71 7.50 9.56 -9.29
N GLU A 72 7.26 10.21 -8.16
CA GLU A 72 8.06 9.96 -6.98
C GLU A 72 7.86 8.56 -6.44
N ALA A 73 6.64 8.06 -6.51
CA ALA A 73 6.33 6.76 -5.95
C ALA A 73 6.93 5.62 -6.74
N THR A 74 7.36 5.87 -7.98
CA THR A 74 7.92 4.81 -8.81
C THR A 74 9.37 5.03 -9.19
N LYS A 75 9.96 6.12 -8.70
CA LYS A 75 11.27 6.53 -9.12
C LYS A 75 12.34 5.47 -8.94
N ASP A 76 12.25 4.70 -7.87
CA ASP A 76 13.24 3.69 -7.56
C ASP A 76 12.87 2.31 -8.06
N LEU A 77 11.78 2.19 -8.80
CA LEU A 77 11.39 0.90 -9.33
C LEU A 77 12.09 0.70 -10.66
N HIS A 78 12.59 -0.52 -10.85
CA HIS A 78 13.50 -0.75 -11.94
C HIS A 78 12.87 -1.15 -13.21
N TYR A 79 11.61 -1.42 -13.28
CA TYR A 79 11.06 -1.77 -14.53
C TYR A 79 9.73 -1.19 -14.66
N LEU A 80 9.31 -1.10 -15.87
CA LEU A 80 8.07 -0.53 -16.17
C LEU A 80 7.44 -1.30 -17.21
N TYR A 81 6.21 -1.08 -17.35
CA TYR A 81 5.56 -1.72 -18.37
C TYR A 81 4.33 -1.01 -18.59
N ALA A 82 3.79 -1.23 -19.61
CA ALA A 82 2.66 -0.44 -19.97
C ALA A 82 1.43 -1.11 -19.54
#